data_2f164809c1d796b4ca9585d17051dd56
#
_entry.id   2f164809c1d796b4ca9585d17051dd56
#
_cell.length_a   1.000
_cell.length_b   1.000
_cell.length_c   1.000
_cell.angle_alpha   90.00
_cell.angle_beta   90.00
_cell.angle_gamma   90.00
#
_symmetry.space_group_name_H-M   'P 1'
#
loop_
_entity.id
_entity.type
_entity.pdbx_description
1 polymer ?
#
loop_
_entity_poly.entity_id
_entity_poly.type
_entity_poly.pdbx_seq_one_letter_code
_entity_poly.pdbx_strand_id
1 'polypeptide(L)'
;MKYLKYPINFKSLLKGSQENFCKIEESIAYNIMMIITTSFGEIPETPNYGTIIWDLEFNQHLKKKDWEDLVKKSVYESIAAFEKRLILSEVCISLNDIDDKELGASIRRKANIIVKGSIIESLVPFNFHTKLNISPISQ
;
A
#
# COMPACT_ATOMS: atom_id res chain seq x y z
N MET A 1 17.61 -15.57 4.93
CA MET A 1 16.47 -16.08 4.16
C MET A 1 16.21 -15.17 2.98
N LYS A 2 16.01 -15.73 1.81
CA LYS A 2 15.80 -14.98 0.58
C LYS A 2 14.34 -15.07 0.15
N TYR A 3 13.83 -13.97 -0.40
CA TYR A 3 12.44 -13.87 -0.87
C TYR A 3 12.41 -13.53 -2.35
N LEU A 4 11.37 -13.99 -3.04
CA LEU A 4 11.21 -13.71 -4.47
C LEU A 4 10.91 -12.24 -4.72
N LYS A 5 11.54 -11.70 -5.74
CA LYS A 5 11.43 -10.30 -6.15
C LYS A 5 10.35 -10.14 -7.22
N TYR A 6 9.62 -9.04 -7.21
CA TYR A 6 8.66 -8.70 -8.26
C TYR A 6 9.23 -7.65 -9.19
N PRO A 7 8.96 -7.74 -10.50
CA PRO A 7 8.36 -8.88 -11.20
C PRO A 7 9.30 -10.09 -11.22
N ILE A 8 8.75 -11.29 -11.30
CA ILE A 8 9.53 -12.52 -11.34
C ILE A 8 10.02 -12.78 -12.76
N ASN A 9 11.32 -12.99 -12.89
CA ASN A 9 11.92 -13.42 -14.15
C ASN A 9 12.06 -14.93 -14.14
N PHE A 10 11.12 -15.63 -14.78
CA PHE A 10 11.08 -17.08 -14.77
C PHE A 10 12.30 -17.75 -15.40
N LYS A 11 12.90 -17.13 -16.43
CA LYS A 11 14.12 -17.65 -17.04
C LYS A 11 15.27 -17.66 -16.06
N SER A 12 15.47 -16.56 -15.34
CA SER A 12 16.52 -16.46 -14.33
C SER A 12 16.25 -17.41 -13.17
N LEU A 13 15.01 -17.57 -12.77
CA LEU A 13 14.61 -18.47 -11.69
C LEU A 13 14.94 -19.92 -12.04
N LEU A 14 14.62 -20.35 -13.26
CA LEU A 14 14.92 -21.70 -13.73
C LEU A 14 16.42 -21.99 -13.82
N LYS A 15 17.22 -20.96 -14.06
CA LYS A 15 18.68 -21.09 -14.10
C LYS A 15 19.34 -21.01 -12.73
N GLY A 16 18.55 -20.82 -11.67
CA GLY A 16 19.06 -20.66 -10.32
C GLY A 16 19.71 -19.30 -10.06
N SER A 17 19.37 -18.31 -10.88
CA SER A 17 19.91 -16.96 -10.72
C SER A 17 19.45 -16.31 -9.41
N GLN A 18 20.32 -15.50 -8.80
CA GLN A 18 20.01 -14.75 -7.59
C GLN A 18 19.20 -13.48 -7.88
N GLU A 19 19.01 -13.13 -9.15
CA GLU A 19 18.33 -11.88 -9.53
C GLU A 19 16.86 -11.81 -9.09
N ASN A 20 16.20 -12.96 -8.91
CA ASN A 20 14.80 -13.02 -8.51
C ASN A 20 14.59 -12.99 -7.00
N PHE A 21 15.67 -12.92 -6.22
CA PHE A 21 15.59 -12.91 -4.77
C PHE A 21 15.89 -11.51 -4.24
N CYS A 22 15.21 -11.14 -3.16
CA CYS A 22 15.41 -9.85 -2.51
C CYS A 22 15.55 -10.03 -1.02
N LYS A 23 15.95 -8.96 -0.34
CA LYS A 23 16.00 -8.93 1.11
C LYS A 23 14.60 -8.96 1.69
N ILE A 24 14.48 -9.38 2.95
CA ILE A 24 13.19 -9.44 3.63
C ILE A 24 12.47 -8.08 3.63
N GLU A 25 13.22 -6.99 3.77
CA GLU A 25 12.66 -5.65 3.75
C GLU A 25 11.96 -5.34 2.43
N GLU A 26 12.59 -5.71 1.32
CA GLU A 26 11.99 -5.51 -0.01
C GLU A 26 10.74 -6.38 -0.19
N SER A 27 10.78 -7.61 0.29
CA SER A 27 9.62 -8.52 0.21
C SER A 27 8.44 -7.97 1.00
N ILE A 28 8.69 -7.48 2.21
CA ILE A 28 7.65 -6.86 3.03
C ILE A 28 7.09 -5.61 2.33
N ALA A 29 7.96 -4.78 1.78
CA ALA A 29 7.53 -3.57 1.06
C ALA A 29 6.66 -3.91 -0.15
N TYR A 30 7.02 -4.91 -0.93
CA TYR A 30 6.21 -5.36 -2.06
C TYR A 30 4.84 -5.86 -1.62
N ASN A 31 4.79 -6.63 -0.54
CA ASN A 31 3.51 -7.13 -0.02
C ASN A 31 2.64 -5.98 0.48
N ILE A 32 3.22 -5.02 1.20
CA ILE A 32 2.50 -3.84 1.66
C ILE A 32 1.93 -3.06 0.48
N MET A 33 2.72 -2.87 -0.57
CA MET A 33 2.26 -2.19 -1.78
C MET A 33 1.11 -2.94 -2.44
N MET A 34 1.19 -4.27 -2.51
CA MET A 34 0.10 -5.10 -3.02
C MET A 34 -1.17 -4.94 -2.18
N ILE A 35 -1.04 -4.96 -0.87
CA ILE A 35 -2.19 -4.77 0.04
C ILE A 35 -2.84 -3.42 -0.20
N ILE A 36 -2.04 -2.36 -0.25
CA ILE A 36 -2.54 -0.98 -0.40
C ILE A 36 -3.22 -0.79 -1.76
N THR A 37 -2.69 -1.39 -2.82
CA THR A 37 -3.20 -1.20 -4.18
C THR A 37 -4.30 -2.19 -4.58
N THR A 38 -4.67 -3.09 -3.70
CA THR A 38 -5.73 -4.07 -3.96
C THR A 38 -7.05 -3.62 -3.36
N SER A 39 -8.14 -3.72 -4.12
CA SER A 39 -9.50 -3.46 -3.63
C SER A 39 -10.03 -4.70 -2.90
N PHE A 40 -10.88 -4.48 -1.89
CA PHE A 40 -11.57 -5.60 -1.25
C PHE A 40 -12.37 -6.37 -2.29
N GLY A 41 -12.27 -7.70 -2.23
CA GLY A 41 -12.98 -8.60 -3.15
C GLY A 41 -12.31 -8.76 -4.51
N GLU A 42 -11.22 -8.05 -4.79
CA GLU A 42 -10.48 -8.19 -6.04
C GLU A 42 -9.87 -9.57 -6.20
N ILE A 43 -9.44 -10.16 -5.10
CA ILE A 43 -8.93 -11.53 -5.07
C ILE A 43 -10.04 -12.44 -4.53
N PRO A 44 -10.67 -13.27 -5.38
CA PRO A 44 -11.84 -14.07 -4.95
C PRO A 44 -11.58 -15.03 -3.79
N GLU A 45 -10.39 -15.61 -3.72
CA GLU A 45 -10.03 -16.55 -2.66
C GLU A 45 -9.81 -15.87 -1.32
N THR A 46 -9.50 -14.57 -1.32
CA THR A 46 -9.24 -13.80 -0.10
C THR A 46 -9.93 -12.44 -0.22
N PRO A 47 -11.25 -12.39 -0.06
CA PRO A 47 -12.00 -11.14 -0.27
C PRO A 47 -11.64 -10.02 0.70
N ASN A 48 -11.06 -10.34 1.86
CA ASN A 48 -10.64 -9.35 2.84
C ASN A 48 -9.24 -8.79 2.58
N TYR A 49 -8.52 -9.29 1.58
CA TYR A 49 -7.21 -8.79 1.20
C TYR A 49 -7.38 -7.49 0.44
N GLY A 50 -6.70 -6.45 0.88
CA GLY A 50 -6.76 -5.14 0.27
C GLY A 50 -7.17 -4.05 1.24
N THR A 51 -7.61 -2.92 0.71
CA THR A 51 -8.00 -1.77 1.52
C THR A 51 -9.29 -1.13 1.01
N ILE A 52 -9.87 -0.29 1.87
CA ILE A 52 -11.09 0.47 1.55
C ILE A 52 -10.81 1.70 0.68
N ILE A 53 -9.54 2.04 0.44
CA ILE A 53 -9.16 3.23 -0.34
C ILE A 53 -9.96 3.33 -1.63
N TRP A 54 -10.05 2.22 -2.36
CA TRP A 54 -10.66 2.18 -3.69
C TRP A 54 -12.18 2.27 -3.65
N ASP A 55 -12.79 1.84 -2.53
CA ASP A 55 -14.23 1.98 -2.32
C ASP A 55 -14.62 3.42 -1.97
N LEU A 56 -13.69 4.16 -1.33
CA LEU A 56 -13.92 5.55 -0.93
C LEU A 56 -13.53 6.56 -1.99
N GLU A 57 -12.94 6.11 -3.08
CA GLU A 57 -12.40 6.95 -4.16
C GLU A 57 -13.43 7.93 -4.71
N PHE A 58 -14.67 7.50 -4.85
CA PHE A 58 -15.74 8.29 -5.43
C PHE A 58 -16.66 8.95 -4.41
N ASN A 59 -16.36 8.82 -3.13
CA ASN A 59 -17.20 9.39 -2.08
C ASN A 59 -16.82 10.86 -1.83
N GLN A 60 -17.51 11.76 -2.52
CA GLN A 60 -17.23 13.19 -2.46
C GLN A 60 -17.77 13.87 -1.18
N HIS A 61 -18.64 13.18 -0.44
CA HIS A 61 -19.25 13.74 0.77
C HIS A 61 -18.41 13.51 2.02
N LEU A 62 -17.40 12.68 1.91
CA LEU A 62 -16.54 12.34 3.03
C LEU A 62 -15.52 13.45 3.27
N LYS A 63 -15.45 13.92 4.51
CA LYS A 63 -14.47 14.93 4.88
C LYS A 63 -13.07 14.34 4.82
N LYS A 64 -12.08 15.19 4.50
CA LYS A 64 -10.69 14.79 4.38
C LYS A 64 -10.19 14.02 5.61
N LYS A 65 -10.47 14.54 6.81
CA LYS A 65 -10.03 13.89 8.04
C LYS A 65 -10.72 12.55 8.25
N ASP A 66 -12.00 12.45 7.94
CA ASP A 66 -12.76 11.20 8.07
C ASP A 66 -12.22 10.16 7.09
N TRP A 67 -11.89 10.58 5.87
CA TRP A 67 -11.26 9.73 4.87
C TRP A 67 -9.92 9.20 5.37
N GLU A 68 -9.08 10.09 5.90
CA GLU A 68 -7.76 9.72 6.43
C GLU A 68 -7.89 8.71 7.56
N ASP A 69 -8.84 8.91 8.47
CA ASP A 69 -9.05 8.01 9.60
C ASP A 69 -9.56 6.63 9.16
N LEU A 70 -10.50 6.59 8.22
CA LEU A 70 -11.02 5.32 7.69
C LEU A 70 -9.94 4.53 6.94
N VAL A 71 -9.18 5.21 6.11
CA VAL A 71 -8.10 4.58 5.34
C VAL A 71 -7.00 4.10 6.27
N LYS A 72 -6.62 4.90 7.25
CA LYS A 72 -5.62 4.53 8.25
C LYS A 72 -6.00 3.23 8.96
N LYS A 73 -7.24 3.14 9.41
CA LYS A 73 -7.75 1.95 10.07
C LYS A 73 -7.72 0.74 9.13
N SER A 74 -8.17 0.91 7.89
CA SER A 74 -8.20 -0.15 6.89
C SER A 74 -6.80 -0.66 6.55
N VAL A 75 -5.87 0.24 6.31
CA VAL A 75 -4.48 -0.10 5.99
C VAL A 75 -3.83 -0.83 7.17
N TYR A 76 -4.02 -0.31 8.38
CA TYR A 76 -3.47 -0.93 9.59
C TYR A 76 -3.98 -2.37 9.76
N GLU A 77 -5.29 -2.56 9.68
CA GLU A 77 -5.90 -3.89 9.86
C GLU A 77 -5.45 -4.87 8.78
N SER A 78 -5.38 -4.42 7.52
CA SER A 78 -4.96 -5.27 6.41
C SER A 78 -3.50 -5.69 6.53
N ILE A 79 -2.61 -4.76 6.85
CA ILE A 79 -1.19 -5.09 7.02
C ILE A 79 -1.02 -6.03 8.22
N ALA A 80 -1.69 -5.77 9.33
CA ALA A 80 -1.63 -6.63 10.50
C ALA A 80 -2.12 -8.05 10.19
N ALA A 81 -3.12 -8.18 9.34
CA ALA A 81 -3.69 -9.48 8.98
C ALA A 81 -2.85 -10.26 7.96
N PHE A 82 -2.27 -9.56 6.97
CA PHE A 82 -1.65 -10.21 5.81
C PHE A 82 -0.14 -10.05 5.71
N GLU A 83 0.49 -9.29 6.61
CA GLU A 83 1.95 -9.20 6.69
C GLU A 83 2.41 -9.59 8.08
N LYS A 84 2.64 -10.89 8.27
CA LYS A 84 2.98 -11.44 9.59
C LYS A 84 4.45 -11.30 9.97
N ARG A 85 5.30 -10.93 9.02
CA ARG A 85 6.73 -10.73 9.28
C ARG A 85 7.03 -9.40 9.94
N LEU A 86 6.04 -8.51 9.98
CA LEU A 86 6.18 -7.16 10.51
C LEU A 86 5.36 -6.99 11.79
N ILE A 87 6.00 -6.44 12.84
CA ILE A 87 5.31 -5.96 14.01
C ILE A 87 4.94 -4.52 13.72
N LEU A 88 3.67 -4.28 13.41
CA LEU A 88 3.20 -2.97 13.00
C LEU A 88 3.11 -2.02 14.19
N SER A 89 3.77 -0.85 14.11
CA SER A 89 3.72 0.19 15.13
C SER A 89 2.71 1.26 14.81
N GLU A 90 2.82 1.82 13.60
CA GLU A 90 2.07 3.01 13.25
C GLU A 90 1.85 3.08 11.74
N VAL A 91 0.68 3.57 11.37
CA VAL A 91 0.35 3.93 9.99
C VAL A 91 -0.08 5.38 9.98
N CYS A 92 0.55 6.18 9.14
CA CYS A 92 0.21 7.59 8.97
C CYS A 92 -0.33 7.80 7.56
N ILE A 93 -1.47 8.45 7.47
CA ILE A 93 -2.12 8.76 6.20
C ILE A 93 -2.35 10.27 6.12
N SER A 94 -1.92 10.89 5.04
CA SER A 94 -2.27 12.28 4.78
C SER A 94 -2.72 12.44 3.34
N LEU A 95 -3.81 13.16 3.17
CA LEU A 95 -4.42 13.40 1.87
C LEU A 95 -4.17 14.85 1.47
N ASN A 96 -3.56 15.06 0.32
CA ASN A 96 -3.27 16.37 -0.22
C ASN A 96 -4.00 16.56 -1.54
N ASP A 97 -4.68 17.70 -1.66
CA ASP A 97 -5.31 18.10 -2.92
C ASP A 97 -4.34 18.96 -3.72
N ILE A 98 -4.09 18.56 -4.95
CA ILE A 98 -3.26 19.33 -5.87
C ILE A 98 -4.17 19.97 -6.91
N ASP A 99 -4.17 21.29 -6.93
CA ASP A 99 -4.91 22.06 -7.94
C ASP A 99 -4.01 22.18 -9.18
N ASP A 100 -4.35 21.41 -10.20
CA ASP A 100 -3.58 21.43 -11.45
C ASP A 100 -4.21 22.43 -12.42
N LYS A 101 -3.82 23.69 -12.28
CA LYS A 101 -4.36 24.78 -13.10
C LYS A 101 -3.94 24.68 -14.57
N GLU A 102 -2.87 23.94 -14.86
CA GLU A 102 -2.37 23.80 -16.22
C GLU A 102 -3.20 22.83 -17.06
N LEU A 103 -3.88 21.88 -16.41
CA LEU A 103 -4.69 20.89 -17.10
C LEU A 103 -6.20 21.13 -16.97
N GLY A 104 -6.59 22.35 -16.59
CA GLY A 104 -7.99 22.68 -16.38
C GLY A 104 -8.41 22.48 -14.93
N ALA A 105 -9.71 22.47 -14.67
CA ALA A 105 -10.25 22.53 -13.32
C ALA A 105 -10.26 21.18 -12.57
N SER A 106 -9.41 20.22 -12.91
CA SER A 106 -9.39 18.95 -12.21
C SER A 106 -8.51 19.01 -10.96
N ILE A 107 -9.10 18.68 -9.81
CA ILE A 107 -8.38 18.56 -8.55
C ILE A 107 -7.88 17.14 -8.42
N ARG A 108 -6.57 16.98 -8.30
CA ARG A 108 -5.97 15.67 -8.06
C ARG A 108 -5.70 15.49 -6.58
N ARG A 109 -6.05 14.33 -6.08
CA ARG A 109 -5.76 13.98 -4.68
C ARG A 109 -4.58 13.01 -4.64
N LYS A 110 -3.63 13.32 -3.78
CA LYS A 110 -2.51 12.43 -3.49
C LYS A 110 -2.57 12.02 -2.03
N ALA A 111 -2.47 10.72 -1.81
CA ALA A 111 -2.41 10.18 -0.46
C ALA A 111 -0.97 9.79 -0.17
N ASN A 112 -0.43 10.31 0.94
CA ASN A 112 0.86 9.88 1.46
C ASN A 112 0.60 8.85 2.54
N ILE A 113 1.20 7.67 2.40
CA ILE A 113 1.03 6.57 3.34
C ILE A 113 2.40 6.20 3.89
N ILE A 114 2.54 6.27 5.21
CA ILE A 114 3.77 5.90 5.90
C ILE A 114 3.45 4.75 6.84
N VAL A 115 4.19 3.65 6.71
CA VAL A 115 4.03 2.46 7.54
C VAL A 115 5.31 2.27 8.35
N LYS A 116 5.18 2.18 9.66
CA LYS A 116 6.31 1.98 10.57
C LYS A 116 6.11 0.74 11.41
N GLY A 117 7.18 0.01 11.61
CA GLY A 117 7.14 -1.18 12.43
C GLY A 117 8.52 -1.77 12.61
N SER A 118 8.57 -3.03 13.02
CA SER A 118 9.82 -3.78 13.20
C SER A 118 9.66 -5.17 12.59
N ILE A 119 10.73 -5.66 11.99
CA ILE A 119 10.74 -7.02 11.44
C ILE A 119 10.85 -8.01 12.59
N ILE A 120 9.93 -8.98 12.64
CA ILE A 120 9.82 -9.91 13.79
C ILE A 120 11.13 -10.63 14.10
N GLU A 121 11.79 -11.20 13.09
CA GLU A 121 12.96 -12.03 13.32
C GLU A 121 14.18 -11.26 13.83
N SER A 122 14.41 -10.07 13.27
CA SER A 122 15.62 -9.29 13.54
C SER A 122 15.41 -8.10 14.45
N LEU A 123 14.16 -7.72 14.70
CA LEU A 123 13.77 -6.51 15.44
C LEU A 123 14.33 -5.22 14.83
N VAL A 124 14.70 -5.29 13.54
CA VAL A 124 15.19 -4.13 12.81
C VAL A 124 14.03 -3.21 12.50
N PRO A 125 14.18 -1.89 12.73
CA PRO A 125 13.12 -0.94 12.36
C PRO A 125 12.84 -0.99 10.86
N PHE A 126 11.55 -0.90 10.53
CA PHE A 126 11.08 -0.93 9.14
C PHE A 126 10.25 0.32 8.88
N ASN A 127 10.54 1.01 7.79
CA ASN A 127 9.79 2.18 7.36
C ASN A 127 9.44 2.01 5.88
N PHE A 128 8.18 2.24 5.56
CA PHE A 128 7.69 2.22 4.20
C PHE A 128 6.93 3.50 3.93
N HIS A 129 7.19 4.12 2.79
CA HIS A 129 6.50 5.33 2.37
C HIS A 129 6.09 5.21 0.92
N THR A 130 4.84 5.52 0.64
CA THR A 130 4.35 5.56 -0.73
C THR A 130 3.39 6.73 -0.92
N LYS A 131 3.27 7.16 -2.17
CA LYS A 131 2.31 8.17 -2.59
C LYS A 131 1.38 7.54 -3.60
N LEU A 132 0.09 7.68 -3.38
CA LEU A 132 -0.92 7.17 -4.29
C LEU A 132 -1.68 8.31 -4.93
N ASN A 133 -1.92 8.18 -6.22
CA ASN A 133 -2.83 9.08 -6.91
C ASN A 133 -4.24 8.54 -6.74
N ILE A 134 -5.07 9.32 -6.05
CA ILE A 134 -6.49 9.01 -5.96
C ILE A 134 -7.17 9.67 -7.14
N SER A 135 -8.13 9.01 -7.74
CA SER A 135 -8.80 9.51 -8.93
C SER A 135 -9.20 10.97 -8.79
N PRO A 136 -9.07 11.77 -9.86
CA PRO A 136 -9.50 13.15 -9.81
C PRO A 136 -10.98 13.22 -9.46
N ILE A 137 -11.34 14.21 -8.67
CA ILE A 137 -12.75 14.44 -8.37
C ILE A 137 -13.42 14.83 -9.67
N SER A 138 -14.28 13.94 -10.15
CA SER A 138 -15.08 14.18 -11.33
C SER A 138 -16.11 15.24 -11.00
N GLN A 139 -16.19 16.24 -11.82
CA GLN A 139 -17.22 17.26 -11.67
C GLN A 139 -18.45 16.91 -12.48
#